data_c0a857ab2c9284350d804ea2bf64e221
#
_entry.id   c0a857ab2c9284350d804ea2bf64e221
#
_cell.length_a   1.000
_cell.length_b   1.000
_cell.length_c   1.000
_cell.angle_alpha   90.00
_cell.angle_beta   90.00
_cell.angle_gamma   90.00
#
_symmetry.space_group_name_H-M   'P 1'
#
loop_
_entity.id
_entity.type
_entity.pdbx_description
1 polymer ?
#
loop_
_entity_poly.entity_id
_entity_poly.type
_entity_poly.pdbx_seq_one_letter_code
_entity_poly.pdbx_strand_id
1 'polypeptide(L)'
;MRARSGRIEVFFMIITSLIAVALALGVSLILNRAMLSLAPRLGLMDQPGERRIHATPIPRAGGIAIWLTFLLVIGGGLASGWLEPGGHLSWSWLGAFAAGSLVLIVTGFFDDRSGLSPLVKLAAHALAPTVFFLLEPVSIGLFPADWSCCYDYLVFVVWVVVLINAFNLIDGLDGLCGGLAAVASLALALLAVMHGRMDSAVLLLVMGGAILGFLKYNFNPARIFLGDAGSMLLGFFLATAATDAVGRKAVVGMILLPIAVAGVPLFDVLLAIWRRGARRLVKQLHGEKIVGGIFDADSDHLHHRLLAVGGSQRKVAGLLQGIAILLALLAFLPMMFGERVYGLSLVGFMVVGMVGVRHLARVELEHTGNVIHLAIKLPGPRRRLAAALFLYDVLVLAVAGVAAVVIETNWLMRGDPVEDLVRFVVVFVVLGSVATWVARVHLRLWVRATMRDIVSLQFWLLVAAVASFTLFSLGYASMEWSALRLSVMSYVFACIGVCLPRVTLDLMRDFGLDARHRHLKRTKGEGHGPVVILGAGDLGTLLLDHLKSSGHNDYPGMRVLGFIDETKSLHGRRLRAFRILGGVSVLPQLVAEDGLKGVILAIRQPGKELLDEIDRLGSRYDLKIYRWEVSMAE
;
A
#
# COMPACT_ATOMS: atom_id res chain seq x y z
N MET A 1 43.77 -21.07 17.60
CA MET A 1 42.81 -21.30 18.71
C MET A 1 41.54 -20.42 18.64
N ARG A 2 41.64 -19.10 18.41
CA ARG A 2 40.46 -18.19 18.32
C ARG A 2 39.40 -18.60 17.30
N ALA A 3 39.78 -19.14 16.12
CA ALA A 3 38.82 -19.54 15.07
C ALA A 3 38.06 -20.84 15.39
N ARG A 4 38.55 -21.67 16.29
CA ARG A 4 37.85 -22.88 16.80
C ARG A 4 36.83 -22.51 17.88
N SER A 5 37.17 -21.56 18.78
CA SER A 5 36.29 -21.07 19.84
C SER A 5 35.02 -20.43 19.24
N GLY A 6 35.17 -19.54 18.25
CA GLY A 6 34.03 -18.89 17.64
C GLY A 6 33.05 -19.84 16.90
N ARG A 7 33.56 -20.92 16.31
CA ARG A 7 32.67 -21.92 15.67
C ARG A 7 31.86 -22.73 16.69
N ILE A 8 32.45 -23.02 17.85
CA ILE A 8 31.76 -23.74 18.93
C ILE A 8 30.68 -22.86 19.56
N GLU A 9 30.96 -21.58 19.76
CA GLU A 9 29.96 -20.60 20.26
C GLU A 9 28.78 -20.44 19.32
N VAL A 10 29.02 -20.26 18.01
CA VAL A 10 27.96 -20.18 16.99
C VAL A 10 27.13 -21.47 16.93
N PHE A 11 27.76 -22.62 17.00
CA PHE A 11 27.06 -23.91 17.01
C PHE A 11 26.18 -24.08 18.25
N PHE A 12 26.69 -23.71 19.44
CA PHE A 12 25.91 -23.74 20.69
C PHE A 12 24.70 -22.79 20.62
N MET A 13 24.88 -21.60 20.06
CA MET A 13 23.81 -20.62 19.89
C MET A 13 22.72 -21.08 18.92
N ILE A 14 23.09 -21.77 17.83
CA ILE A 14 22.10 -22.34 16.91
C ILE A 14 21.27 -23.41 17.62
N ILE A 15 21.92 -24.31 18.40
CA ILE A 15 21.22 -25.36 19.14
C ILE A 15 20.27 -24.76 20.18
N THR A 16 20.72 -23.79 20.96
CA THR A 16 19.90 -23.12 21.98
C THR A 16 18.71 -22.39 21.35
N SER A 17 18.91 -21.76 20.21
CA SER A 17 17.83 -21.12 19.45
C SER A 17 16.78 -22.12 18.94
N LEU A 18 17.23 -23.27 18.43
CA LEU A 18 16.32 -24.34 17.97
C LEU A 18 15.53 -24.94 19.15
N ILE A 19 16.18 -25.14 20.28
CA ILE A 19 15.51 -25.61 21.50
C ILE A 19 14.48 -24.60 21.98
N ALA A 20 14.81 -23.30 21.97
CA ALA A 20 13.92 -22.24 22.39
C ALA A 20 12.67 -22.17 21.50
N VAL A 21 12.83 -22.29 20.17
CA VAL A 21 11.72 -22.38 19.20
C VAL A 21 10.85 -23.59 19.47
N ALA A 22 11.45 -24.75 19.66
CA ALA A 22 10.73 -26.01 19.93
C ALA A 22 9.95 -25.94 21.26
N LEU A 23 10.54 -25.35 22.31
CA LEU A 23 9.87 -25.09 23.58
C LEU A 23 8.71 -24.11 23.41
N ALA A 24 8.91 -22.97 22.70
CA ALA A 24 7.86 -22.00 22.45
C ALA A 24 6.70 -22.60 21.66
N LEU A 25 6.99 -23.39 20.64
CA LEU A 25 5.99 -24.13 19.88
C LEU A 25 5.22 -25.10 20.77
N GLY A 26 5.92 -25.92 21.58
CA GLY A 26 5.31 -26.90 22.48
C GLY A 26 4.42 -26.26 23.56
N VAL A 27 4.93 -25.22 24.24
CA VAL A 27 4.18 -24.45 25.24
C VAL A 27 2.97 -23.77 24.60
N SER A 28 3.11 -23.15 23.42
CA SER A 28 2.02 -22.53 22.69
C SER A 28 0.92 -23.53 22.31
N LEU A 29 1.29 -24.73 21.87
CA LEU A 29 0.33 -25.80 21.57
C LEU A 29 -0.50 -26.19 22.83
N ILE A 30 0.14 -26.29 23.96
CA ILE A 30 -0.51 -26.63 25.23
C ILE A 30 -1.42 -25.50 25.69
N LEU A 31 -0.93 -24.24 25.68
CA LEU A 31 -1.70 -23.08 26.14
C LEU A 31 -2.89 -22.81 25.22
N ASN A 32 -2.74 -22.89 23.91
CA ASN A 32 -3.86 -22.72 22.99
C ASN A 32 -4.92 -23.82 23.18
N ARG A 33 -4.50 -25.08 23.43
CA ARG A 33 -5.44 -26.15 23.78
C ARG A 33 -6.19 -25.86 25.10
N ALA A 34 -5.49 -25.34 26.11
CA ALA A 34 -6.11 -24.94 27.38
C ALA A 34 -7.08 -23.77 27.18
N MET A 35 -6.74 -22.80 26.34
CA MET A 35 -7.60 -21.65 26.05
C MET A 35 -8.91 -22.04 25.37
N LEU A 36 -8.96 -23.13 24.59
CA LEU A 36 -10.22 -23.61 24.02
C LEU A 36 -11.28 -23.93 25.11
N SER A 37 -10.86 -24.38 26.29
CA SER A 37 -11.76 -24.67 27.42
C SER A 37 -11.92 -23.50 28.40
N LEU A 38 -10.93 -22.62 28.50
CA LEU A 38 -10.92 -21.52 29.45
C LEU A 38 -11.63 -20.27 28.92
N ALA A 39 -11.50 -19.97 27.62
CA ALA A 39 -12.06 -18.78 27.00
C ALA A 39 -13.58 -18.63 27.19
N PRO A 40 -14.41 -19.69 27.10
CA PRO A 40 -15.83 -19.58 27.39
C PRO A 40 -16.12 -19.11 28.81
N ARG A 41 -15.31 -19.58 29.79
CA ARG A 41 -15.46 -19.18 31.21
C ARG A 41 -15.07 -17.72 31.45
N LEU A 42 -14.15 -17.19 30.65
CA LEU A 42 -13.70 -15.79 30.70
C LEU A 42 -14.60 -14.85 29.91
N GLY A 43 -15.57 -15.37 29.16
CA GLY A 43 -16.44 -14.58 28.30
C GLY A 43 -15.75 -14.10 27.00
N LEU A 44 -14.66 -14.73 26.60
CA LEU A 44 -13.87 -14.40 25.41
C LEU A 44 -14.34 -15.24 24.20
N MET A 45 -15.58 -15.04 23.79
CA MET A 45 -16.20 -15.79 22.69
C MET A 45 -16.72 -14.88 21.58
N ASP A 46 -16.33 -15.14 20.35
CA ASP A 46 -16.89 -14.53 19.18
C ASP A 46 -18.19 -15.22 18.79
N GLN A 47 -19.31 -14.51 18.94
CA GLN A 47 -20.64 -15.04 18.62
C GLN A 47 -20.91 -14.91 17.11
N PRO A 48 -21.58 -15.90 16.47
CA PRO A 48 -22.03 -15.77 15.08
C PRO A 48 -22.91 -14.53 14.89
N GLY A 49 -22.80 -13.89 13.71
CA GLY A 49 -23.58 -12.71 13.37
C GLY A 49 -23.67 -12.51 11.86
N GLU A 50 -24.62 -11.69 11.37
CA GLU A 50 -24.87 -11.48 9.95
C GLU A 50 -23.64 -11.03 9.12
N ARG A 51 -22.65 -10.42 9.79
CA ARG A 51 -21.40 -9.95 9.15
C ARG A 51 -20.22 -10.88 9.37
N ARG A 52 -20.42 -12.06 10.01
CA ARG A 52 -19.36 -12.99 10.41
C ARG A 52 -19.41 -14.25 9.55
N ILE A 53 -18.24 -14.79 9.26
CA ILE A 53 -18.09 -15.91 8.29
C ILE A 53 -18.29 -17.28 8.99
N HIS A 54 -18.20 -17.32 10.34
CA HIS A 54 -18.33 -18.56 11.11
C HIS A 54 -19.76 -18.78 11.64
N ALA A 55 -20.17 -20.06 11.67
CA ALA A 55 -21.50 -20.47 12.09
C ALA A 55 -21.58 -20.89 13.58
N THR A 56 -20.45 -21.09 14.23
CA THR A 56 -20.35 -21.51 15.64
C THR A 56 -19.52 -20.52 16.44
N PRO A 57 -19.80 -20.34 17.77
CA PRO A 57 -18.96 -19.48 18.61
C PRO A 57 -17.51 -19.94 18.64
N ILE A 58 -16.55 -19.04 18.44
CA ILE A 58 -15.11 -19.32 18.42
C ILE A 58 -14.40 -18.51 19.51
N PRO A 59 -13.51 -19.10 20.32
CA PRO A 59 -12.72 -18.41 21.33
C PRO A 59 -11.78 -17.35 20.76
N ARG A 60 -11.72 -16.16 21.42
CA ARG A 60 -10.80 -15.05 21.11
C ARG A 60 -9.70 -14.94 22.16
N ALA A 61 -8.91 -15.98 22.34
CA ALA A 61 -7.90 -16.04 23.40
C ALA A 61 -6.51 -16.45 22.90
N GLY A 62 -6.32 -16.54 21.58
CA GLY A 62 -5.04 -16.97 21.00
C GLY A 62 -3.90 -16.00 21.32
N GLY A 63 -4.18 -14.70 21.32
CA GLY A 63 -3.17 -13.69 21.67
C GLY A 63 -2.67 -13.80 23.11
N ILE A 64 -3.56 -14.10 24.06
CA ILE A 64 -3.18 -14.33 25.46
C ILE A 64 -2.29 -15.59 25.57
N ALA A 65 -2.59 -16.64 24.82
CA ALA A 65 -1.76 -17.85 24.80
C ALA A 65 -0.36 -17.57 24.21
N ILE A 66 -0.26 -16.77 23.14
CA ILE A 66 1.02 -16.35 22.56
C ILE A 66 1.82 -15.53 23.56
N TRP A 67 1.20 -14.54 24.21
CA TRP A 67 1.85 -13.70 25.21
C TRP A 67 2.38 -14.49 26.39
N LEU A 68 1.56 -15.35 26.97
CA LEU A 68 1.98 -16.23 28.07
C LEU A 68 3.09 -17.19 27.63
N THR A 69 3.03 -17.75 26.43
CA THR A 69 4.10 -18.59 25.87
C THR A 69 5.42 -17.84 25.83
N PHE A 70 5.40 -16.63 25.29
CA PHE A 70 6.60 -15.79 25.18
C PHE A 70 7.19 -15.50 26.56
N LEU A 71 6.38 -15.06 27.52
CA LEU A 71 6.84 -14.76 28.87
C LEU A 71 7.38 -16.01 29.61
N LEU A 72 6.72 -17.16 29.47
CA LEU A 72 7.15 -18.40 30.11
C LEU A 72 8.48 -18.92 29.55
N VAL A 73 8.65 -18.88 28.22
CA VAL A 73 9.90 -19.37 27.60
C VAL A 73 11.05 -18.41 27.85
N ILE A 74 10.85 -17.11 27.75
CA ILE A 74 11.90 -16.13 28.06
C ILE A 74 12.21 -16.12 29.55
N GLY A 75 11.19 -16.10 30.42
CA GLY A 75 11.38 -16.17 31.87
C GLY A 75 12.07 -17.46 32.32
N GLY A 76 11.72 -18.61 31.74
CA GLY A 76 12.40 -19.87 31.96
C GLY A 76 13.87 -19.86 31.51
N GLY A 77 14.14 -19.21 30.35
CA GLY A 77 15.49 -19.00 29.84
C GLY A 77 16.36 -18.15 30.76
N LEU A 78 15.80 -17.08 31.31
CA LEU A 78 16.45 -16.20 32.27
C LEU A 78 16.72 -16.97 33.60
N ALA A 79 15.73 -17.69 34.09
CA ALA A 79 15.84 -18.45 35.35
C ALA A 79 16.85 -19.61 35.28
N SER A 80 16.99 -20.22 34.11
CA SER A 80 17.93 -21.31 33.89
C SER A 80 19.32 -20.88 33.43
N GLY A 81 19.53 -19.58 33.21
CA GLY A 81 20.81 -18.98 32.80
C GLY A 81 21.22 -19.26 31.35
N TRP A 82 20.34 -19.81 30.50
CA TRP A 82 20.68 -19.96 29.08
C TRP A 82 20.42 -18.69 28.25
N LEU A 83 19.61 -17.79 28.76
CA LEU A 83 19.43 -16.44 28.24
C LEU A 83 19.97 -15.45 29.27
N GLU A 84 21.10 -14.85 28.99
CA GLU A 84 21.71 -13.86 29.86
C GLU A 84 21.59 -12.46 29.21
N PRO A 85 20.80 -11.52 29.79
CA PRO A 85 20.82 -10.14 29.36
C PRO A 85 22.18 -9.52 29.71
N GLY A 86 22.81 -8.87 28.76
CA GLY A 86 24.13 -8.25 28.97
C GLY A 86 24.86 -7.90 27.66
N GLY A 87 24.38 -8.41 26.54
CA GLY A 87 24.86 -8.05 25.21
C GLY A 87 24.05 -6.89 24.61
N HIS A 88 23.29 -7.21 23.57
CA HIS A 88 22.39 -6.24 22.94
C HIS A 88 21.00 -6.22 23.59
N LEU A 89 20.62 -7.30 24.30
CA LEU A 89 19.38 -7.40 25.05
C LEU A 89 19.58 -6.87 26.47
N SER A 90 18.89 -5.79 26.82
CA SER A 90 18.94 -5.19 28.14
C SER A 90 17.79 -5.68 29.04
N TRP A 91 18.00 -5.68 30.37
CA TRP A 91 16.92 -5.87 31.32
C TRP A 91 15.84 -4.80 31.18
N SER A 92 16.23 -3.57 30.84
CA SER A 92 15.29 -2.46 30.60
C SER A 92 14.40 -2.76 29.41
N TRP A 93 14.92 -3.35 28.30
CA TRP A 93 14.11 -3.74 27.13
C TRP A 93 13.07 -4.80 27.51
N LEU A 94 13.47 -5.83 28.25
CA LEU A 94 12.54 -6.88 28.69
C LEU A 94 11.45 -6.32 29.61
N GLY A 95 11.80 -5.46 30.54
CA GLY A 95 10.87 -4.78 31.43
C GLY A 95 9.93 -3.84 30.68
N ALA A 96 10.46 -3.06 29.74
CA ALA A 96 9.71 -2.15 28.88
C ALA A 96 8.70 -2.91 28.01
N PHE A 97 9.15 -4.01 27.41
CA PHE A 97 8.27 -4.87 26.61
C PHE A 97 7.18 -5.51 27.45
N ALA A 98 7.51 -6.05 28.63
CA ALA A 98 6.55 -6.66 29.54
C ALA A 98 5.48 -5.62 29.98
N ALA A 99 5.90 -4.42 30.38
CA ALA A 99 5.00 -3.36 30.80
C ALA A 99 4.10 -2.85 29.65
N GLY A 100 4.68 -2.55 28.48
CA GLY A 100 3.93 -2.08 27.32
C GLY A 100 2.97 -3.14 26.77
N SER A 101 3.41 -4.41 26.69
CA SER A 101 2.56 -5.51 26.23
C SER A 101 1.41 -5.79 27.22
N LEU A 102 1.63 -5.64 28.54
CA LEU A 102 0.58 -5.79 29.53
C LEU A 102 -0.56 -4.76 29.32
N VAL A 103 -0.23 -3.51 29.00
CA VAL A 103 -1.24 -2.49 28.66
C VAL A 103 -2.12 -2.96 27.51
N LEU A 104 -1.51 -3.52 26.45
CA LEU A 104 -2.24 -3.98 25.26
C LEU A 104 -3.04 -5.26 25.53
N ILE A 105 -2.49 -6.20 26.28
CA ILE A 105 -3.20 -7.44 26.65
C ILE A 105 -4.42 -7.13 27.50
N VAL A 106 -4.29 -6.26 28.50
CA VAL A 106 -5.41 -5.84 29.34
C VAL A 106 -6.47 -5.11 28.53
N THR A 107 -6.06 -4.17 27.67
CA THR A 107 -6.98 -3.45 26.78
C THR A 107 -7.68 -4.40 25.83
N GLY A 108 -6.95 -5.28 25.17
CA GLY A 108 -7.52 -6.24 24.23
C GLY A 108 -8.43 -7.27 24.90
N PHE A 109 -8.11 -7.69 26.12
CA PHE A 109 -9.00 -8.56 26.91
C PHE A 109 -10.38 -7.91 27.15
N PHE A 110 -10.40 -6.66 27.57
CA PHE A 110 -11.66 -5.94 27.77
C PHE A 110 -12.37 -5.65 26.46
N ASP A 111 -11.63 -5.38 25.39
CA ASP A 111 -12.21 -5.17 24.07
C ASP A 111 -12.85 -6.45 23.51
N ASP A 112 -12.16 -7.57 23.58
CA ASP A 112 -12.67 -8.88 23.14
C ASP A 112 -13.90 -9.33 23.94
N ARG A 113 -14.04 -8.86 25.20
CA ARG A 113 -15.14 -9.23 26.08
C ARG A 113 -16.37 -8.31 25.96
N SER A 114 -16.16 -7.01 25.92
CA SER A 114 -17.25 -6.00 26.07
C SER A 114 -17.27 -4.98 24.95
N GLY A 115 -16.25 -4.92 24.10
CA GLY A 115 -16.06 -3.87 23.11
C GLY A 115 -15.66 -2.55 23.73
N LEU A 116 -14.60 -1.93 23.27
CA LEU A 116 -14.13 -0.62 23.71
C LEU A 116 -14.35 0.44 22.64
N SER A 117 -14.48 1.69 23.07
CA SER A 117 -14.55 2.80 22.11
C SER A 117 -13.22 2.95 21.35
N PRO A 118 -13.26 3.40 20.07
CA PRO A 118 -12.05 3.59 19.27
C PRO A 118 -11.02 4.53 19.92
N LEU A 119 -11.48 5.53 20.69
CA LEU A 119 -10.62 6.47 21.38
C LEU A 119 -9.84 5.81 22.54
N VAL A 120 -10.49 4.91 23.28
CA VAL A 120 -9.84 4.14 24.37
C VAL A 120 -8.78 3.21 23.78
N LYS A 121 -9.09 2.53 22.68
CA LYS A 121 -8.09 1.70 21.96
C LYS A 121 -6.91 2.54 21.52
N LEU A 122 -7.15 3.67 20.85
CA LEU A 122 -6.08 4.55 20.37
C LEU A 122 -5.22 5.09 21.52
N ALA A 123 -5.83 5.43 22.66
CA ALA A 123 -5.10 5.87 23.85
C ALA A 123 -4.19 4.75 24.40
N ALA A 124 -4.66 3.50 24.44
CA ALA A 124 -3.86 2.36 24.85
C ALA A 124 -2.73 2.06 23.84
N HIS A 125 -3.01 2.19 22.53
CA HIS A 125 -2.00 2.05 21.48
C HIS A 125 -0.89 3.10 21.60
N ALA A 126 -1.19 4.31 22.07
CA ALA A 126 -0.20 5.35 22.32
C ALA A 126 0.50 5.17 23.69
N LEU A 127 -0.24 4.69 24.72
CA LEU A 127 0.29 4.48 26.06
C LEU A 127 1.36 3.36 26.08
N ALA A 128 1.14 2.25 25.40
CA ALA A 128 2.06 1.12 25.41
C ALA A 128 3.46 1.48 24.90
N PRO A 129 3.65 2.11 23.70
CA PRO A 129 4.96 2.57 23.26
C PRO A 129 5.53 3.72 24.12
N THR A 130 4.68 4.55 24.72
CA THR A 130 5.14 5.59 25.67
C THR A 130 5.77 4.94 26.90
N VAL A 131 5.11 3.96 27.51
CA VAL A 131 5.65 3.18 28.64
C VAL A 131 6.95 2.49 28.24
N PHE A 132 7.00 1.89 27.05
CA PHE A 132 8.22 1.29 26.53
C PHE A 132 9.36 2.29 26.42
N PHE A 133 9.12 3.43 25.78
CA PHE A 133 10.14 4.47 25.54
C PHE A 133 10.67 5.10 26.83
N LEU A 134 9.81 5.26 27.83
CA LEU A 134 10.23 5.80 29.13
C LEU A 134 11.17 4.85 29.89
N LEU A 135 11.00 3.54 29.72
CA LEU A 135 11.82 2.52 30.35
C LEU A 135 13.06 2.15 29.52
N GLU A 136 12.94 2.17 28.20
CA GLU A 136 14.00 1.89 27.23
C GLU A 136 13.96 2.94 26.11
N PRO A 137 14.67 4.07 26.27
CA PRO A 137 14.71 5.12 25.25
C PRO A 137 15.34 4.62 23.95
N VAL A 138 14.61 4.74 22.85
CA VAL A 138 15.05 4.33 21.52
C VAL A 138 15.59 5.55 20.79
N SER A 139 16.88 5.52 20.43
CA SER A 139 17.47 6.56 19.59
C SER A 139 17.38 6.18 18.12
N ILE A 140 16.68 6.97 17.33
CA ILE A 140 16.53 6.77 15.89
C ILE A 140 17.68 7.43 15.12
N GLY A 141 18.32 8.45 15.73
CA GLY A 141 19.53 9.08 15.19
C GLY A 141 19.32 9.88 13.90
N LEU A 142 18.09 10.35 13.65
CA LEU A 142 17.76 11.17 12.47
C LEU A 142 18.16 12.64 12.63
N PHE A 143 18.34 13.13 13.86
CA PHE A 143 18.59 14.54 14.17
C PHE A 143 19.72 14.71 15.18
N PRO A 144 20.36 15.91 15.24
CA PRO A 144 21.40 16.23 16.22
C PRO A 144 20.94 16.02 17.66
N ALA A 145 21.89 15.76 18.57
CA ALA A 145 21.65 15.35 19.95
C ALA A 145 20.73 16.29 20.75
N ASP A 146 20.73 17.58 20.47
CA ASP A 146 19.97 18.59 21.22
C ASP A 146 18.44 18.50 21.03
N TRP A 147 17.98 17.91 19.94
CA TRP A 147 16.55 17.73 19.60
C TRP A 147 16.12 16.25 19.59
N SER A 148 17.05 15.33 19.81
CA SER A 148 16.86 13.91 19.55
C SER A 148 15.75 13.28 20.41
N CYS A 149 15.68 13.58 21.69
CA CYS A 149 14.78 12.87 22.62
C CYS A 149 13.28 13.03 22.26
N CYS A 150 12.83 14.27 22.01
CA CYS A 150 11.41 14.51 21.67
C CYS A 150 11.06 13.97 20.29
N TYR A 151 12.00 14.04 19.35
CA TYR A 151 11.82 13.55 17.99
C TYR A 151 11.80 12.03 17.94
N ASP A 152 12.77 11.40 18.60
CA ASP A 152 12.88 9.95 18.70
C ASP A 152 11.62 9.37 19.36
N TYR A 153 11.12 10.01 20.42
CA TYR A 153 9.86 9.66 21.07
C TYR A 153 8.69 9.72 20.11
N LEU A 154 8.50 10.86 19.43
CA LEU A 154 7.35 11.06 18.54
C LEU A 154 7.37 10.05 17.38
N VAL A 155 8.52 9.89 16.72
CA VAL A 155 8.67 8.95 15.59
C VAL A 155 8.46 7.52 16.04
N PHE A 156 9.04 7.13 17.21
CA PHE A 156 8.86 5.80 17.77
C PHE A 156 7.40 5.51 18.11
N VAL A 157 6.72 6.41 18.82
CA VAL A 157 5.30 6.23 19.20
C VAL A 157 4.42 6.12 17.96
N VAL A 158 4.59 7.02 16.98
CA VAL A 158 3.83 6.98 15.72
C VAL A 158 4.08 5.67 14.98
N TRP A 159 5.33 5.24 14.86
CA TRP A 159 5.72 3.99 14.24
C TRP A 159 5.02 2.78 14.88
N VAL A 160 5.10 2.68 16.20
CA VAL A 160 4.51 1.55 16.94
C VAL A 160 2.97 1.57 16.84
N VAL A 161 2.34 2.75 17.00
CA VAL A 161 0.88 2.91 16.85
C VAL A 161 0.42 2.50 15.46
N VAL A 162 1.14 2.87 14.42
CA VAL A 162 0.82 2.49 13.02
C VAL A 162 0.86 0.97 12.86
N LEU A 163 1.89 0.29 13.39
CA LEU A 163 2.02 -1.17 13.30
C LEU A 163 0.97 -1.90 14.12
N ILE A 164 0.69 -1.46 15.36
CA ILE A 164 -0.40 -2.02 16.18
C ILE A 164 -1.72 -1.95 15.40
N ASN A 165 -2.07 -0.80 14.84
CA ASN A 165 -3.29 -0.64 14.07
C ASN A 165 -3.30 -1.47 12.78
N ALA A 166 -2.14 -1.57 12.10
CA ALA A 166 -2.02 -2.35 10.88
C ALA A 166 -2.29 -3.84 11.11
N PHE A 167 -1.69 -4.42 12.17
CA PHE A 167 -1.93 -5.81 12.54
C PHE A 167 -3.33 -6.04 13.09
N ASN A 168 -3.90 -5.09 13.82
CA ASN A 168 -5.27 -5.19 14.32
C ASN A 168 -6.30 -5.16 13.18
N LEU A 169 -6.10 -4.33 12.15
CA LEU A 169 -7.02 -4.23 11.02
C LEU A 169 -6.94 -5.42 10.05
N ILE A 170 -5.78 -6.09 9.94
CA ILE A 170 -5.63 -7.24 9.04
C ILE A 170 -6.10 -8.56 9.67
N ASP A 171 -6.40 -8.57 10.97
CA ASP A 171 -6.89 -9.76 11.69
C ASP A 171 -8.37 -10.07 11.40
N GLY A 172 -8.70 -10.18 10.12
CA GLY A 172 -10.05 -10.47 9.64
C GLY A 172 -10.20 -11.82 8.95
N LEU A 173 -9.12 -12.60 8.76
CA LEU A 173 -9.14 -13.91 8.13
C LEU A 173 -8.33 -14.93 8.92
N ASP A 174 -8.84 -16.17 8.93
CA ASP A 174 -8.20 -17.32 9.56
C ASP A 174 -6.75 -17.49 9.08
N GLY A 175 -5.80 -17.47 10.02
CA GLY A 175 -4.39 -17.68 9.77
C GLY A 175 -3.63 -16.51 9.13
N LEU A 176 -4.31 -15.42 8.73
CA LEU A 176 -3.67 -14.34 7.99
C LEU A 176 -2.73 -13.51 8.89
N CYS A 177 -3.25 -12.91 9.94
CA CYS A 177 -2.49 -12.04 10.84
C CYS A 177 -1.33 -12.80 11.49
N GLY A 178 -1.59 -13.98 12.07
CA GLY A 178 -0.55 -14.83 12.64
C GLY A 178 0.50 -15.27 11.61
N GLY A 179 0.08 -15.61 10.38
CA GLY A 179 1.02 -16.01 9.33
C GLY A 179 1.93 -14.88 8.88
N LEU A 180 1.38 -13.67 8.71
CA LEU A 180 2.18 -12.47 8.40
C LEU A 180 3.17 -12.16 9.53
N ALA A 181 2.72 -12.26 10.80
CA ALA A 181 3.59 -12.04 11.95
C ALA A 181 4.71 -13.11 12.06
N ALA A 182 4.43 -14.36 11.70
CA ALA A 182 5.46 -15.42 11.66
C ALA A 182 6.52 -15.13 10.58
N VAL A 183 6.10 -14.73 9.37
CA VAL A 183 7.01 -14.32 8.30
C VAL A 183 7.85 -13.12 8.76
N ALA A 184 7.22 -12.12 9.39
CA ALA A 184 7.87 -10.95 9.93
C ALA A 184 8.93 -11.30 10.99
N SER A 185 8.56 -12.12 11.95
CA SER A 185 9.46 -12.56 13.03
C SER A 185 10.68 -13.31 12.49
N LEU A 186 10.47 -14.21 11.52
CA LEU A 186 11.56 -14.96 10.89
C LEU A 186 12.49 -14.03 10.09
N ALA A 187 11.93 -13.11 9.32
CA ALA A 187 12.71 -12.15 8.54
C ALA A 187 13.55 -11.24 9.45
N LEU A 188 12.94 -10.69 10.51
CA LEU A 188 13.66 -9.87 11.49
C LEU A 188 14.70 -10.67 12.27
N ALA A 189 14.42 -11.93 12.60
CA ALA A 189 15.40 -12.81 13.25
C ALA A 189 16.63 -13.05 12.37
N LEU A 190 16.43 -13.34 11.10
CA LEU A 190 17.52 -13.48 10.14
C LEU A 190 18.33 -12.18 10.01
N LEU A 191 17.67 -11.04 9.99
CA LEU A 191 18.32 -9.73 9.98
C LEU A 191 19.16 -9.52 11.25
N ALA A 192 18.61 -9.83 12.44
CA ALA A 192 19.31 -9.72 13.70
C ALA A 192 20.58 -10.59 13.72
N VAL A 193 20.49 -11.83 13.22
CA VAL A 193 21.66 -12.72 13.05
C VAL A 193 22.72 -12.06 12.14
N MET A 194 22.33 -11.51 11.00
CA MET A 194 23.26 -10.85 10.06
C MET A 194 23.96 -9.64 10.67
N HIS A 195 23.32 -8.96 11.63
CA HIS A 195 23.90 -7.84 12.37
C HIS A 195 24.61 -8.26 13.67
N GLY A 196 24.76 -9.57 13.92
CA GLY A 196 25.40 -10.08 15.13
C GLY A 196 24.58 -9.93 16.40
N ARG A 197 23.26 -9.65 16.29
CA ARG A 197 22.33 -9.43 17.41
C ARG A 197 21.58 -10.71 17.73
N MET A 198 22.32 -11.68 18.25
CA MET A 198 21.79 -13.03 18.49
C MET A 198 20.69 -13.06 19.55
N ASP A 199 20.78 -12.21 20.58
CA ASP A 199 19.77 -12.12 21.65
C ASP A 199 18.42 -11.68 21.07
N SER A 200 18.42 -10.66 20.21
CA SER A 200 17.23 -10.19 19.50
C SER A 200 16.68 -11.26 18.54
N ALA A 201 17.58 -12.03 17.89
CA ALA A 201 17.18 -13.14 17.04
C ALA A 201 16.45 -14.24 17.85
N VAL A 202 16.93 -14.56 19.05
CA VAL A 202 16.27 -15.54 19.94
C VAL A 202 14.88 -15.08 20.33
N LEU A 203 14.70 -13.81 20.72
CA LEU A 203 13.36 -13.26 21.04
C LEU A 203 12.39 -13.39 19.87
N LEU A 204 12.84 -13.01 18.66
CA LEU A 204 12.05 -13.10 17.43
C LEU A 204 11.71 -14.54 17.07
N LEU A 205 12.64 -15.47 17.25
CA LEU A 205 12.43 -16.90 17.01
C LEU A 205 11.47 -17.52 18.03
N VAL A 206 11.57 -17.16 19.32
CA VAL A 206 10.65 -17.60 20.37
C VAL A 206 9.23 -17.11 20.08
N MET A 207 9.07 -15.85 19.69
CA MET A 207 7.77 -15.33 19.27
C MET A 207 7.26 -16.06 18.03
N GLY A 208 8.12 -16.28 17.03
CA GLY A 208 7.79 -17.08 15.84
C GLY A 208 7.30 -18.50 16.21
N GLY A 209 7.98 -19.19 17.13
CA GLY A 209 7.57 -20.49 17.65
C GLY A 209 6.21 -20.45 18.35
N ALA A 210 5.97 -19.43 19.18
CA ALA A 210 4.68 -19.21 19.84
C ALA A 210 3.54 -19.00 18.82
N ILE A 211 3.79 -18.21 17.79
CA ILE A 211 2.84 -17.96 16.69
C ILE A 211 2.58 -19.24 15.89
N LEU A 212 3.62 -20.02 15.57
CA LEU A 212 3.45 -21.30 14.84
C LEU A 212 2.60 -22.30 15.61
N GLY A 213 2.76 -22.38 16.95
CA GLY A 213 1.91 -23.21 17.81
C GLY A 213 0.44 -22.76 17.79
N PHE A 214 0.20 -21.46 17.82
CA PHE A 214 -1.14 -20.86 17.67
C PHE A 214 -1.74 -21.15 16.29
N LEU A 215 -0.98 -21.00 15.21
CA LEU A 215 -1.45 -21.18 13.83
C LEU A 215 -2.03 -22.58 13.58
N LYS A 216 -1.57 -23.62 14.28
CA LYS A 216 -2.18 -24.96 14.21
C LYS A 216 -3.67 -24.96 14.51
N TYR A 217 -4.12 -24.05 15.38
CA TYR A 217 -5.53 -23.92 15.77
C TYR A 217 -6.25 -22.80 15.04
N ASN A 218 -5.51 -21.85 14.45
CA ASN A 218 -6.06 -20.68 13.78
C ASN A 218 -6.12 -20.80 12.25
N PHE A 219 -5.40 -21.74 11.60
CA PHE A 219 -5.59 -21.97 10.16
C PHE A 219 -7.01 -22.41 9.84
N ASN A 220 -7.50 -21.91 8.69
CA ASN A 220 -8.87 -22.15 8.24
C ASN A 220 -9.21 -23.67 8.07
N PRO A 221 -10.29 -24.17 8.68
CA PRO A 221 -11.23 -23.46 9.53
C PRO A 221 -10.68 -23.24 10.94
N ALA A 222 -10.69 -22.00 11.42
CA ALA A 222 -10.14 -21.66 12.72
C ALA A 222 -10.95 -22.25 13.89
N ARG A 223 -10.25 -22.73 14.90
CA ARG A 223 -10.80 -23.22 16.18
C ARG A 223 -10.59 -22.23 17.32
N ILE A 224 -9.66 -21.30 17.16
CA ILE A 224 -9.36 -20.19 18.07
C ILE A 224 -8.97 -18.97 17.24
N PHE A 225 -9.46 -17.80 17.60
CA PHE A 225 -9.06 -16.53 17.02
C PHE A 225 -7.96 -15.87 17.84
N LEU A 226 -7.18 -15.04 17.18
CA LEU A 226 -6.11 -14.26 17.78
C LEU A 226 -6.66 -13.28 18.82
N GLY A 227 -7.76 -12.60 18.47
CA GLY A 227 -8.39 -11.54 19.24
C GLY A 227 -7.63 -10.22 19.17
N ASP A 228 -8.29 -9.13 19.63
CA ASP A 228 -7.68 -7.81 19.65
C ASP A 228 -6.45 -7.76 20.56
N ALA A 229 -6.46 -8.51 21.67
CA ALA A 229 -5.29 -8.67 22.52
C ALA A 229 -4.07 -9.20 21.75
N GLY A 230 -4.29 -10.18 20.86
CA GLY A 230 -3.19 -10.80 20.12
C GLY A 230 -2.69 -9.97 18.94
N SER A 231 -3.59 -9.42 18.15
CA SER A 231 -3.22 -8.59 16.99
C SER A 231 -2.46 -7.33 17.42
N MET A 232 -2.89 -6.66 18.50
CA MET A 232 -2.18 -5.52 19.08
C MET A 232 -0.80 -5.93 19.64
N LEU A 233 -0.71 -7.07 20.34
CA LEU A 233 0.55 -7.60 20.83
C LEU A 233 1.56 -7.85 19.70
N LEU A 234 1.14 -8.51 18.61
CA LEU A 234 2.01 -8.84 17.49
C LEU A 234 2.54 -7.57 16.80
N GLY A 235 1.67 -6.57 16.57
CA GLY A 235 2.09 -5.28 16.02
C GLY A 235 3.10 -4.56 16.93
N PHE A 236 2.85 -4.55 18.23
CA PHE A 236 3.77 -3.96 19.23
C PHE A 236 5.11 -4.68 19.30
N PHE A 237 5.09 -6.01 19.37
CA PHE A 237 6.32 -6.82 19.40
C PHE A 237 7.18 -6.60 18.17
N LEU A 238 6.58 -6.69 16.99
CA LEU A 238 7.33 -6.53 15.73
C LEU A 238 7.90 -5.11 15.59
N ALA A 239 7.14 -4.10 16.03
CA ALA A 239 7.61 -2.71 15.99
C ALA A 239 8.80 -2.47 16.91
N THR A 240 8.74 -2.98 18.16
CA THR A 240 9.79 -2.80 19.16
C THR A 240 11.00 -3.68 18.87
N ALA A 241 10.80 -4.94 18.48
CA ALA A 241 11.89 -5.85 18.12
C ALA A 241 12.63 -5.41 16.85
N ALA A 242 11.94 -4.80 15.90
CA ALA A 242 12.58 -4.26 14.68
C ALA A 242 13.60 -3.16 14.99
N THR A 243 13.32 -2.29 15.98
CA THR A 243 14.26 -1.23 16.38
C THR A 243 15.53 -1.80 17.02
N ASP A 244 15.42 -2.97 17.66
CA ASP A 244 16.55 -3.64 18.28
C ASP A 244 17.31 -4.52 17.28
N ALA A 245 16.63 -5.22 16.39
CA ALA A 245 17.24 -6.18 15.44
C ALA A 245 18.27 -5.55 14.48
N VAL A 246 18.11 -4.30 14.10
CA VAL A 246 18.93 -3.61 13.08
C VAL A 246 20.08 -2.79 13.68
N GLY A 247 19.95 -2.38 14.93
CA GLY A 247 20.93 -1.50 15.58
C GLY A 247 20.85 -0.04 15.16
N ARG A 248 21.38 0.83 16.04
CA ARG A 248 21.25 2.30 15.94
C ARG A 248 21.90 2.95 14.71
N LYS A 249 22.65 2.22 13.90
CA LYS A 249 23.45 2.78 12.78
C LYS A 249 22.87 2.57 11.38
N ALA A 250 21.75 1.86 11.24
CA ALA A 250 21.18 1.50 9.94
C ALA A 250 19.72 1.98 9.81
N VAL A 251 19.49 3.29 9.83
CA VAL A 251 18.16 3.93 9.75
C VAL A 251 17.33 3.40 8.57
N VAL A 252 17.97 3.17 7.41
CA VAL A 252 17.28 2.61 6.24
C VAL A 252 16.82 1.17 6.48
N GLY A 253 17.63 0.34 7.12
CA GLY A 253 17.24 -1.02 7.51
C GLY A 253 16.15 -1.03 8.59
N MET A 254 16.20 -0.07 9.54
CA MET A 254 15.19 0.09 10.58
C MET A 254 13.80 0.39 10.03
N ILE A 255 13.70 1.09 8.91
CA ILE A 255 12.44 1.53 8.31
C ILE A 255 12.02 0.63 7.16
N LEU A 256 12.94 0.32 6.23
CA LEU A 256 12.60 -0.39 5.00
C LEU A 256 12.23 -1.85 5.24
N LEU A 257 12.95 -2.58 6.10
CA LEU A 257 12.65 -3.98 6.30
C LEU A 257 11.35 -4.21 7.09
N PRO A 258 11.08 -3.52 8.21
CA PRO A 258 9.77 -3.61 8.84
C PRO A 258 8.63 -3.16 7.93
N ILE A 259 8.84 -2.11 7.10
CA ILE A 259 7.86 -1.73 6.08
C ILE A 259 7.70 -2.83 5.03
N ALA A 260 8.78 -3.46 4.57
CA ALA A 260 8.71 -4.56 3.62
C ALA A 260 7.95 -5.76 4.18
N VAL A 261 8.22 -6.10 5.42
CA VAL A 261 7.62 -7.25 6.13
C VAL A 261 6.18 -6.96 6.56
N ALA A 262 5.92 -5.77 7.08
CA ALA A 262 4.58 -5.28 7.42
C ALA A 262 3.87 -4.61 6.22
N GLY A 263 4.45 -4.68 5.02
CA GLY A 263 3.97 -3.97 3.84
C GLY A 263 2.52 -4.29 3.48
N VAL A 264 2.11 -5.54 3.61
CA VAL A 264 0.72 -5.94 3.35
C VAL A 264 -0.24 -5.30 4.36
N PRO A 265 -0.04 -5.40 5.69
CA PRO A 265 -0.85 -4.68 6.67
C PRO A 265 -0.84 -3.16 6.49
N LEU A 266 0.32 -2.56 6.29
CA LEU A 266 0.45 -1.12 6.08
C LEU A 266 -0.27 -0.64 4.82
N PHE A 267 -0.18 -1.40 3.73
CA PHE A 267 -0.86 -1.08 2.49
C PHE A 267 -2.39 -1.10 2.67
N ASP A 268 -2.95 -2.07 3.40
CA ASP A 268 -4.39 -2.11 3.69
C ASP A 268 -4.85 -0.91 4.52
N VAL A 269 -4.06 -0.50 5.53
CA VAL A 269 -4.33 0.73 6.33
C VAL A 269 -4.31 1.98 5.45
N LEU A 270 -3.30 2.14 4.60
CA LEU A 270 -3.19 3.30 3.72
C LEU A 270 -4.37 3.36 2.74
N LEU A 271 -4.77 2.23 2.16
CA LEU A 271 -5.94 2.15 1.30
C LEU A 271 -7.23 2.49 2.06
N ALA A 272 -7.38 2.02 3.30
CA ALA A 272 -8.55 2.32 4.12
C ALA A 272 -8.65 3.82 4.47
N ILE A 273 -7.54 4.46 4.86
CA ILE A 273 -7.47 5.91 5.12
C ILE A 273 -7.82 6.70 3.87
N TRP A 274 -7.20 6.35 2.74
CA TRP A 274 -7.46 6.98 1.44
C TRP A 274 -8.93 6.89 1.05
N ARG A 275 -9.53 5.71 1.11
CA ARG A 275 -10.94 5.46 0.78
C ARG A 275 -11.89 6.26 1.65
N ARG A 276 -11.65 6.29 2.95
CA ARG A 276 -12.47 7.06 3.90
C ARG A 276 -12.37 8.55 3.63
N GLY A 277 -11.16 9.06 3.37
CA GLY A 277 -10.93 10.44 2.98
C GLY A 277 -11.67 10.81 1.69
N ALA A 278 -11.56 9.98 0.67
CA ALA A 278 -12.24 10.17 -0.61
C ALA A 278 -13.77 10.18 -0.46
N ARG A 279 -14.35 9.20 0.27
CA ARG A 279 -15.81 9.15 0.52
C ARG A 279 -16.33 10.38 1.28
N ARG A 280 -15.58 10.90 2.26
CA ARG A 280 -15.95 12.12 2.99
C ARG A 280 -15.93 13.34 2.09
N LEU A 281 -14.88 13.47 1.28
CA LEU A 281 -14.78 14.57 0.35
C LEU A 281 -15.96 14.58 -0.62
N VAL A 282 -16.38 13.42 -1.15
CA VAL A 282 -17.57 13.28 -2.01
C VAL A 282 -18.82 13.74 -1.29
N LYS A 283 -19.08 13.27 -0.05
CA LYS A 283 -20.25 13.65 0.72
C LYS A 283 -20.27 15.15 1.02
N GLN A 284 -19.12 15.73 1.40
CA GLN A 284 -18.98 17.18 1.59
C GLN A 284 -19.32 17.97 0.32
N LEU A 285 -18.85 17.49 -0.83
CA LEU A 285 -19.08 18.14 -2.13
C LEU A 285 -20.55 18.06 -2.58
N HIS A 286 -21.29 17.03 -2.15
CA HIS A 286 -22.73 16.91 -2.40
C HIS A 286 -23.62 17.61 -1.35
N GLY A 287 -23.03 18.23 -0.31
CA GLY A 287 -23.79 18.86 0.78
C GLY A 287 -24.49 17.85 1.70
N GLU A 288 -24.11 16.57 1.65
CA GLU A 288 -24.65 15.54 2.50
C GLU A 288 -24.07 15.63 3.93
N LYS A 289 -24.90 15.38 4.96
CA LYS A 289 -24.41 15.31 6.34
C LYS A 289 -23.43 14.16 6.48
N ILE A 290 -22.22 14.48 6.97
CA ILE A 290 -21.21 13.48 7.27
C ILE A 290 -21.63 12.74 8.55
N VAL A 291 -22.14 11.53 8.40
CA VAL A 291 -22.40 10.63 9.52
C VAL A 291 -21.20 9.68 9.63
N GLY A 292 -20.53 9.68 10.77
CA GLY A 292 -19.42 8.78 11.08
C GLY A 292 -18.02 9.42 11.13
N GLY A 293 -17.13 8.80 11.93
CA GLY A 293 -15.73 9.20 12.16
C GLY A 293 -14.77 8.70 11.07
N ILE A 294 -13.54 9.27 10.96
CA ILE A 294 -12.45 8.72 10.12
C ILE A 294 -12.07 7.32 10.62
N PHE A 295 -12.35 7.04 11.90
CA PHE A 295 -11.99 5.82 12.60
C PHE A 295 -13.14 4.81 12.71
N ASP A 296 -14.29 5.04 12.06
CA ASP A 296 -15.39 4.07 12.08
C ASP A 296 -15.01 2.78 11.37
N ALA A 297 -15.59 1.66 11.84
CA ALA A 297 -15.36 0.34 11.27
C ALA A 297 -15.75 0.31 9.78
N ASP A 298 -14.83 -0.08 8.92
CA ASP A 298 -15.03 -0.23 7.47
C ASP A 298 -15.01 -1.73 7.13
N SER A 299 -16.05 -2.20 6.45
CA SER A 299 -16.16 -3.59 6.01
C SER A 299 -15.41 -3.90 4.70
N ASP A 300 -14.76 -2.89 4.10
CA ASP A 300 -14.15 -2.98 2.77
C ASP A 300 -12.63 -3.18 2.79
N HIS A 301 -12.08 -3.84 3.83
CA HIS A 301 -10.66 -4.19 3.88
C HIS A 301 -10.25 -5.09 2.72
N LEU A 302 -8.96 -5.04 2.36
CA LEU A 302 -8.38 -5.76 1.22
C LEU A 302 -8.75 -7.23 1.18
N HIS A 303 -8.69 -7.91 2.32
CA HIS A 303 -8.99 -9.33 2.46
C HIS A 303 -10.48 -9.64 2.21
N HIS A 304 -11.42 -8.80 2.65
CA HIS A 304 -12.85 -8.97 2.36
C HIS A 304 -13.14 -8.84 0.87
N ARG A 305 -12.47 -7.94 0.20
CA ARG A 305 -12.63 -7.70 -1.24
C ARG A 305 -12.07 -8.85 -2.09
N LEU A 306 -10.93 -9.40 -1.70
CA LEU A 306 -10.38 -10.59 -2.35
C LEU A 306 -11.31 -11.80 -2.19
N LEU A 307 -11.99 -11.92 -1.05
CA LEU A 307 -13.03 -12.93 -0.85
C LEU A 307 -14.25 -12.70 -1.76
N ALA A 308 -14.69 -11.44 -1.89
CA ALA A 308 -15.85 -11.09 -2.73
C ALA A 308 -15.65 -11.38 -4.22
N VAL A 309 -14.40 -11.40 -4.69
CA VAL A 309 -14.05 -11.78 -6.08
C VAL A 309 -14.07 -13.32 -6.30
N GLY A 310 -14.40 -14.12 -5.27
CA GLY A 310 -14.53 -15.58 -5.35
C GLY A 310 -13.32 -16.36 -4.82
N GLY A 311 -12.43 -15.72 -4.07
CA GLY A 311 -11.33 -16.37 -3.36
C GLY A 311 -11.82 -17.17 -2.14
N SER A 312 -11.29 -18.37 -1.88
CA SER A 312 -11.45 -19.01 -0.58
C SER A 312 -10.52 -18.36 0.45
N GLN A 313 -10.88 -18.34 1.75
CA GLN A 313 -10.06 -17.76 2.81
C GLN A 313 -8.61 -18.25 2.76
N ARG A 314 -8.37 -19.55 2.56
CA ARG A 314 -7.03 -20.16 2.44
C ARG A 314 -6.22 -19.57 1.28
N LYS A 315 -6.86 -19.38 0.11
CA LYS A 315 -6.18 -18.82 -1.07
C LYS A 315 -5.82 -17.36 -0.87
N VAL A 316 -6.71 -16.58 -0.26
CA VAL A 316 -6.48 -15.15 0.01
C VAL A 316 -5.37 -14.98 1.05
N ALA A 317 -5.43 -15.72 2.17
CA ALA A 317 -4.39 -15.68 3.19
C ALA A 317 -3.03 -16.13 2.63
N GLY A 318 -2.98 -17.22 1.87
CA GLY A 318 -1.75 -17.71 1.23
C GLY A 318 -1.17 -16.73 0.21
N LEU A 319 -2.01 -16.05 -0.58
CA LEU A 319 -1.57 -15.01 -1.51
C LEU A 319 -0.90 -13.83 -0.77
N LEU A 320 -1.55 -13.32 0.28
CA LEU A 320 -1.03 -12.17 1.04
C LEU A 320 0.25 -12.52 1.80
N GLN A 321 0.34 -13.73 2.36
CA GLN A 321 1.56 -14.26 2.97
C GLN A 321 2.69 -14.45 1.93
N GLY A 322 2.37 -14.94 0.73
CA GLY A 322 3.32 -15.07 -0.38
C GLY A 322 3.88 -13.71 -0.83
N ILE A 323 3.04 -12.67 -0.89
CA ILE A 323 3.49 -11.29 -1.15
C ILE A 323 4.42 -10.81 -0.03
N ALA A 324 4.10 -11.06 1.24
CA ALA A 324 4.96 -10.68 2.36
C ALA A 324 6.33 -11.40 2.32
N ILE A 325 6.36 -12.68 1.99
CA ILE A 325 7.61 -13.43 1.78
C ILE A 325 8.42 -12.83 0.64
N LEU A 326 7.78 -12.51 -0.50
CA LEU A 326 8.45 -11.89 -1.63
C LEU A 326 9.05 -10.52 -1.26
N LEU A 327 8.30 -9.68 -0.54
CA LEU A 327 8.79 -8.38 -0.06
C LEU A 327 9.97 -8.56 0.90
N ALA A 328 9.91 -9.52 1.82
CA ALA A 328 11.03 -9.85 2.70
C ALA A 328 12.28 -10.29 1.91
N LEU A 329 12.12 -11.19 0.93
CA LEU A 329 13.23 -11.62 0.08
C LEU A 329 13.85 -10.46 -0.70
N LEU A 330 13.03 -9.57 -1.27
CA LEU A 330 13.52 -8.36 -1.96
C LEU A 330 14.30 -7.44 -1.01
N ALA A 331 13.89 -7.33 0.26
CA ALA A 331 14.60 -6.55 1.26
C ALA A 331 15.98 -7.16 1.64
N PHE A 332 16.10 -8.50 1.57
CA PHE A 332 17.36 -9.19 1.86
C PHE A 332 18.36 -9.19 0.71
N LEU A 333 17.91 -9.01 -0.54
CA LEU A 333 18.80 -9.04 -1.71
C LEU A 333 20.06 -8.16 -1.57
N PRO A 334 19.95 -6.87 -1.18
CA PRO A 334 21.13 -6.03 -1.03
C PRO A 334 22.10 -6.51 0.07
N MET A 335 21.57 -7.13 1.12
CA MET A 335 22.39 -7.65 2.21
C MET A 335 23.20 -8.88 1.81
N MET A 336 22.63 -9.72 0.93
CA MET A 336 23.28 -10.95 0.47
C MET A 336 24.28 -10.71 -0.67
N PHE A 337 23.96 -9.80 -1.58
CA PHE A 337 24.71 -9.59 -2.83
C PHE A 337 25.44 -8.24 -2.89
N GLY A 338 25.39 -7.47 -1.79
CA GLY A 338 26.03 -6.18 -1.65
C GLY A 338 25.29 -5.03 -2.37
N GLU A 339 25.90 -3.86 -2.33
CA GLU A 339 25.27 -2.60 -2.70
C GLU A 339 24.82 -2.50 -4.16
N ARG A 340 25.46 -3.29 -5.04
CA ARG A 340 25.15 -3.29 -6.51
C ARG A 340 23.71 -3.70 -6.82
N VAL A 341 23.03 -4.39 -5.92
CA VAL A 341 21.66 -4.90 -6.12
C VAL A 341 20.58 -4.04 -5.46
N TYR A 342 20.89 -2.91 -4.80
CA TYR A 342 19.88 -1.99 -4.26
C TYR A 342 18.89 -1.53 -5.32
N GLY A 343 19.37 -1.19 -6.52
CA GLY A 343 18.51 -0.80 -7.64
C GLY A 343 17.54 -1.90 -8.05
N LEU A 344 17.99 -3.16 -8.10
CA LEU A 344 17.14 -4.31 -8.43
C LEU A 344 16.07 -4.54 -7.35
N SER A 345 16.45 -4.46 -6.07
CA SER A 345 15.54 -4.56 -4.95
C SER A 345 14.46 -3.47 -5.02
N LEU A 346 14.85 -2.22 -5.24
CA LEU A 346 13.93 -1.09 -5.39
C LEU A 346 12.96 -1.29 -6.56
N VAL A 347 13.45 -1.70 -7.73
CA VAL A 347 12.61 -2.04 -8.89
C VAL A 347 11.64 -3.17 -8.54
N GLY A 348 12.09 -4.20 -7.83
CA GLY A 348 11.23 -5.27 -7.34
C GLY A 348 10.09 -4.77 -6.45
N PHE A 349 10.40 -3.91 -5.47
CA PHE A 349 9.38 -3.26 -4.62
C PHE A 349 8.40 -2.42 -5.44
N MET A 350 8.91 -1.64 -6.41
CA MET A 350 8.04 -0.85 -7.30
C MET A 350 7.12 -1.73 -8.13
N VAL A 351 7.61 -2.84 -8.67
CA VAL A 351 6.79 -3.78 -9.46
C VAL A 351 5.70 -4.43 -8.58
N VAL A 352 6.07 -4.94 -7.39
CA VAL A 352 5.11 -5.52 -6.45
C VAL A 352 4.07 -4.48 -6.02
N GLY A 353 4.50 -3.25 -5.71
CA GLY A 353 3.61 -2.13 -5.38
C GLY A 353 2.69 -1.77 -6.53
N MET A 354 3.20 -1.67 -7.77
CA MET A 354 2.41 -1.36 -8.95
C MET A 354 1.36 -2.45 -9.26
N VAL A 355 1.75 -3.73 -9.14
CA VAL A 355 0.82 -4.87 -9.28
C VAL A 355 -0.24 -4.82 -8.17
N GLY A 356 0.17 -4.54 -6.92
CA GLY A 356 -0.73 -4.34 -5.80
C GLY A 356 -1.74 -3.22 -6.07
N VAL A 357 -1.28 -2.03 -6.42
CA VAL A 357 -2.14 -0.89 -6.77
C VAL A 357 -3.08 -1.25 -7.93
N ARG A 358 -2.56 -1.84 -8.99
CA ARG A 358 -3.38 -2.17 -10.17
C ARG A 358 -4.48 -3.19 -9.89
N HIS A 359 -4.23 -4.19 -9.05
CA HIS A 359 -5.18 -5.28 -8.83
C HIS A 359 -5.98 -5.12 -7.54
N LEU A 360 -5.38 -4.57 -6.48
CA LEU A 360 -5.97 -4.49 -5.15
C LEU A 360 -6.64 -3.14 -4.88
N ALA A 361 -6.09 -2.04 -5.40
CA ALA A 361 -6.62 -0.69 -5.20
C ALA A 361 -7.60 -0.24 -6.30
N ARG A 362 -8.09 -1.14 -7.14
CA ARG A 362 -8.95 -0.80 -8.29
C ARG A 362 -10.22 -0.05 -7.89
N VAL A 363 -10.84 -0.42 -6.76
CA VAL A 363 -12.07 0.22 -6.26
C VAL A 363 -11.78 1.60 -5.69
N GLU A 364 -10.65 1.76 -4.98
CA GLU A 364 -10.18 3.06 -4.49
C GLU A 364 -9.88 4.00 -5.63
N LEU A 365 -9.26 3.48 -6.68
CA LEU A 365 -8.96 4.24 -7.91
C LEU A 365 -10.25 4.72 -8.59
N GLU A 366 -11.27 3.87 -8.66
CA GLU A 366 -12.59 4.21 -9.22
C GLU A 366 -13.31 5.28 -8.39
N HIS A 367 -13.34 5.13 -7.06
CA HIS A 367 -13.91 6.14 -6.17
C HIS A 367 -13.17 7.47 -6.25
N THR A 368 -11.84 7.43 -6.30
CA THR A 368 -11.02 8.65 -6.44
C THR A 368 -11.25 9.33 -7.77
N GLY A 369 -11.37 8.57 -8.86
CA GLY A 369 -11.74 9.11 -10.18
C GLY A 369 -13.07 9.85 -10.16
N ASN A 370 -14.08 9.33 -9.44
CA ASN A 370 -15.38 9.98 -9.26
C ASN A 370 -15.27 11.27 -8.43
N VAL A 371 -14.45 11.27 -7.35
CA VAL A 371 -14.18 12.47 -6.53
C VAL A 371 -13.56 13.58 -7.37
N ILE A 372 -12.55 13.23 -8.15
CA ILE A 372 -11.81 14.18 -8.98
C ILE A 372 -12.73 14.75 -10.07
N HIS A 373 -13.52 13.89 -10.72
CA HIS A 373 -14.49 14.31 -11.74
C HIS A 373 -15.53 15.29 -11.16
N LEU A 374 -16.00 15.02 -9.95
CA LEU A 374 -16.93 15.89 -9.25
C LEU A 374 -16.26 17.20 -8.83
N ALA A 375 -15.06 17.15 -8.26
CA ALA A 375 -14.30 18.33 -7.85
C ALA A 375 -13.97 19.28 -9.02
N ILE A 376 -13.76 18.75 -10.23
CA ILE A 376 -13.53 19.54 -11.44
C ILE A 376 -14.80 20.26 -11.91
N LYS A 377 -15.98 19.66 -11.68
CA LYS A 377 -17.28 20.24 -12.08
C LYS A 377 -17.78 21.33 -11.12
N LEU A 378 -17.25 21.39 -9.89
CA LEU A 378 -17.71 22.37 -8.91
C LEU A 378 -17.16 23.77 -9.19
N PRO A 379 -18.00 24.82 -9.15
CA PRO A 379 -17.56 26.21 -9.21
C PRO A 379 -16.92 26.59 -7.87
N GLY A 380 -15.66 26.23 -7.68
CA GLY A 380 -14.90 26.59 -6.49
C GLY A 380 -13.73 27.53 -6.79
N PRO A 381 -13.16 28.22 -5.79
CA PRO A 381 -12.02 29.11 -6.01
C PRO A 381 -10.80 28.29 -6.47
N ARG A 382 -10.56 28.28 -7.79
CA ARG A 382 -9.43 27.62 -8.46
C ARG A 382 -8.07 27.91 -7.79
N ARG A 383 -7.97 29.08 -7.12
CA ARG A 383 -6.77 29.51 -6.38
C ARG A 383 -6.45 28.62 -5.17
N ARG A 384 -7.45 28.13 -4.42
CA ARG A 384 -7.23 27.25 -3.25
C ARG A 384 -6.69 25.88 -3.66
N LEU A 385 -7.22 25.31 -4.73
CA LEU A 385 -6.74 24.02 -5.26
C LEU A 385 -5.31 24.16 -5.82
N ALA A 386 -5.03 25.24 -6.57
CA ALA A 386 -3.68 25.50 -7.08
C ALA A 386 -2.67 25.68 -5.95
N ALA A 387 -3.03 26.40 -4.87
CA ALA A 387 -2.18 26.57 -3.71
C ALA A 387 -1.94 25.24 -2.98
N ALA A 388 -2.98 24.40 -2.83
CA ALA A 388 -2.84 23.08 -2.20
C ALA A 388 -1.94 22.14 -3.02
N LEU A 389 -2.04 22.15 -4.35
CA LEU A 389 -1.19 21.37 -5.24
C LEU A 389 0.27 21.85 -5.19
N PHE A 390 0.48 23.17 -5.13
CA PHE A 390 1.82 23.72 -4.97
C PHE A 390 2.44 23.35 -3.62
N LEU A 391 1.66 23.45 -2.53
CA LEU A 391 2.12 23.04 -1.20
C LEU A 391 2.45 21.54 -1.15
N TYR A 392 1.66 20.72 -1.84
CA TYR A 392 1.96 19.29 -2.01
C TYR A 392 3.31 19.09 -2.72
N ASP A 393 3.58 19.83 -3.82
CA ASP A 393 4.86 19.72 -4.55
C ASP A 393 6.04 20.12 -3.65
N VAL A 394 5.91 21.21 -2.88
CA VAL A 394 6.94 21.64 -1.92
C VAL A 394 7.20 20.57 -0.86
N LEU A 395 6.15 19.96 -0.31
CA LEU A 395 6.27 18.89 0.67
C LEU A 395 6.98 17.66 0.08
N VAL A 396 6.63 17.27 -1.15
CA VAL A 396 7.27 16.15 -1.84
C VAL A 396 8.74 16.41 -2.10
N LEU A 397 9.10 17.63 -2.52
CA LEU A 397 10.49 18.03 -2.73
C LEU A 397 11.29 17.98 -1.41
N ALA A 398 10.68 18.43 -0.31
CA ALA A 398 11.30 18.35 1.01
C ALA A 398 11.53 16.88 1.44
N VAL A 399 10.53 16.03 1.30
CA VAL A 399 10.64 14.60 1.60
C VAL A 399 11.69 13.93 0.69
N ALA A 400 11.74 14.27 -0.59
CA ALA A 400 12.71 13.74 -1.55
C ALA A 400 14.15 14.13 -1.17
N GLY A 401 14.38 15.39 -0.80
CA GLY A 401 15.68 15.87 -0.35
C GLY A 401 16.13 15.21 0.97
N VAL A 402 15.22 15.13 1.95
CA VAL A 402 15.52 14.46 3.23
C VAL A 402 15.80 12.97 3.02
N ALA A 403 15.01 12.27 2.20
CA ALA A 403 15.24 10.87 1.90
C ALA A 403 16.60 10.62 1.22
N ALA A 404 17.00 11.50 0.30
CA ALA A 404 18.31 11.42 -0.34
C ALA A 404 19.45 11.61 0.69
N VAL A 405 19.31 12.59 1.59
CA VAL A 405 20.29 12.84 2.68
C VAL A 405 20.35 11.65 3.62
N VAL A 406 19.22 11.11 4.07
CA VAL A 406 19.19 9.95 4.98
C VAL A 406 19.87 8.74 4.35
N ILE A 407 19.69 8.50 3.06
CA ILE A 407 20.36 7.41 2.35
C ILE A 407 21.86 7.68 2.22
N GLU A 408 22.26 8.89 1.87
CA GLU A 408 23.67 9.25 1.69
C GLU A 408 24.43 9.22 3.03
N THR A 409 23.87 9.71 4.14
CA THR A 409 24.51 9.70 5.47
C THR A 409 24.71 8.29 6.00
N ASN A 410 23.78 7.37 5.75
CA ASN A 410 23.97 5.97 6.10
C ASN A 410 25.05 5.28 5.26
N TRP A 411 25.27 5.75 4.04
CA TRP A 411 26.29 5.19 3.15
C TRP A 411 27.70 5.70 3.46
N LEU A 412 27.82 6.93 3.96
CA LEU A 412 29.13 7.57 4.10
C LEU A 412 29.81 7.31 5.43
N MET A 413 29.12 6.98 6.53
CA MET A 413 29.73 6.87 7.88
C MET A 413 30.94 7.84 8.11
N ARG A 414 31.06 8.89 7.28
CA ARG A 414 32.10 9.90 7.27
C ARG A 414 31.47 11.14 7.85
N GLY A 415 32.12 11.73 8.83
CA GLY A 415 31.69 12.87 9.61
C GLY A 415 31.41 14.17 8.83
N ASP A 416 30.60 14.08 7.79
CA ASP A 416 30.13 15.25 7.04
C ASP A 416 29.21 16.08 7.96
N PRO A 417 29.40 17.40 8.03
CA PRO A 417 28.63 18.25 8.91
C PRO A 417 27.15 18.22 8.50
N VAL A 418 26.29 17.84 9.42
CA VAL A 418 24.81 17.78 9.24
C VAL A 418 24.26 19.10 8.68
N GLU A 419 24.90 20.23 9.03
CA GLU A 419 24.53 21.54 8.51
C GLU A 419 24.60 21.66 7.00
N ASP A 420 25.61 21.08 6.35
CA ASP A 420 25.77 21.16 4.89
C ASP A 420 24.73 20.31 4.16
N LEU A 421 24.37 19.17 4.75
CA LEU A 421 23.30 18.33 4.24
C LEU A 421 21.93 19.02 4.35
N VAL A 422 21.66 19.70 5.47
CA VAL A 422 20.43 20.50 5.64
C VAL A 422 20.41 21.67 4.65
N ARG A 423 21.54 22.34 4.43
CA ARG A 423 21.66 23.40 3.42
C ARG A 423 21.36 22.88 2.01
N PHE A 424 21.85 21.68 1.66
CA PHE A 424 21.54 21.05 0.39
C PHE A 424 20.02 20.84 0.21
N VAL A 425 19.34 20.29 1.23
CA VAL A 425 17.89 20.07 1.19
C VAL A 425 17.16 21.40 0.98
N VAL A 426 17.53 22.44 1.71
CA VAL A 426 16.90 23.77 1.57
C VAL A 426 17.08 24.31 0.16
N VAL A 427 18.31 24.25 -0.38
CA VAL A 427 18.61 24.70 -1.76
C VAL A 427 17.79 23.90 -2.78
N PHE A 428 17.73 22.58 -2.66
CA PHE A 428 16.97 21.71 -3.56
C PHE A 428 15.46 22.00 -3.50
N VAL A 429 14.90 22.19 -2.31
CA VAL A 429 13.48 22.53 -2.12
C VAL A 429 13.14 23.89 -2.73
N VAL A 430 13.98 24.89 -2.51
CA VAL A 430 13.77 26.24 -3.05
C VAL A 430 13.83 26.20 -4.58
N LEU A 431 14.88 25.64 -5.16
CA LEU A 431 15.05 25.57 -6.61
C LEU A 431 13.99 24.70 -7.27
N GLY A 432 13.62 23.56 -6.67
CA GLY A 432 12.55 22.69 -7.12
C GLY A 432 11.18 23.39 -7.07
N SER A 433 10.91 24.16 -6.02
CA SER A 433 9.68 24.94 -5.88
C SER A 433 9.59 26.05 -6.94
N VAL A 434 10.68 26.75 -7.20
CA VAL A 434 10.76 27.74 -8.28
C VAL A 434 10.56 27.07 -9.65
N ALA A 435 11.20 25.94 -9.89
CA ALA A 435 11.07 25.20 -11.14
C ALA A 435 9.63 24.72 -11.38
N THR A 436 8.94 24.16 -10.37
CA THR A 436 7.54 23.76 -10.49
C THR A 436 6.60 24.94 -10.65
N TRP A 437 6.92 26.10 -10.06
CA TRP A 437 6.19 27.34 -10.22
C TRP A 437 6.32 27.89 -11.64
N VAL A 438 7.55 28.03 -12.16
CA VAL A 438 7.85 28.48 -13.53
C VAL A 438 7.19 27.58 -14.56
N ALA A 439 7.25 26.26 -14.36
CA ALA A 439 6.56 25.28 -15.20
C ALA A 439 5.02 25.36 -15.10
N ARG A 440 4.49 26.19 -14.22
CA ARG A 440 3.03 26.32 -13.97
C ARG A 440 2.35 24.99 -13.67
N VAL A 441 3.07 24.07 -12.99
CA VAL A 441 2.63 22.71 -12.69
C VAL A 441 1.32 22.70 -11.90
N HIS A 442 1.17 23.61 -10.94
CA HIS A 442 0.01 23.79 -10.07
C HIS A 442 -1.24 24.35 -10.79
N LEU A 443 -1.09 24.90 -12.00
CA LEU A 443 -2.20 25.42 -12.82
C LEU A 443 -2.67 24.43 -13.89
N ARG A 444 -1.95 23.35 -14.14
CA ARG A 444 -2.28 22.38 -15.18
C ARG A 444 -3.39 21.43 -14.73
N LEU A 445 -4.27 21.06 -15.67
CA LEU A 445 -5.30 20.04 -15.47
C LEU A 445 -4.69 18.64 -15.68
N TRP A 446 -4.12 18.06 -14.64
CA TRP A 446 -3.41 16.77 -14.70
C TRP A 446 -4.30 15.58 -15.08
N VAL A 447 -5.63 15.71 -14.95
CA VAL A 447 -6.60 14.70 -15.42
C VAL A 447 -6.63 14.55 -16.95
N ARG A 448 -6.04 15.51 -17.67
CA ARG A 448 -5.88 15.49 -19.14
C ARG A 448 -4.43 15.77 -19.53
N ALA A 449 -3.50 15.35 -18.71
CA ALA A 449 -2.08 15.58 -18.97
C ALA A 449 -1.65 14.86 -20.24
N THR A 450 -0.88 15.57 -21.05
CA THR A 450 -0.23 14.98 -22.23
C THR A 450 1.18 14.53 -21.88
N MET A 451 1.77 13.66 -22.71
CA MET A 451 3.18 13.29 -22.55
C MET A 451 4.12 14.52 -22.53
N ARG A 452 3.75 15.60 -23.23
CA ARG A 452 4.52 16.86 -23.22
C ARG A 452 4.50 17.51 -21.83
N ASP A 453 3.40 17.41 -21.10
CA ASP A 453 3.30 17.97 -19.75
C ASP A 453 4.19 17.21 -18.77
N ILE A 454 4.24 15.88 -18.87
CA ILE A 454 5.10 15.02 -18.04
C ILE A 454 6.58 15.29 -18.36
N VAL A 455 6.95 15.32 -19.64
CA VAL A 455 8.32 15.62 -20.07
C VAL A 455 8.74 17.04 -19.64
N SER A 456 7.85 18.03 -19.80
CA SER A 456 8.11 19.40 -19.32
C SER A 456 8.36 19.44 -17.80
N LEU A 457 7.59 18.69 -17.01
CA LEU A 457 7.76 18.63 -15.56
C LEU A 457 9.12 18.00 -15.20
N GLN A 458 9.47 16.87 -15.82
CA GLN A 458 10.74 16.21 -15.59
C GLN A 458 11.94 17.09 -15.98
N PHE A 459 11.83 17.80 -17.09
CA PHE A 459 12.85 18.75 -17.51
C PHE A 459 13.11 19.84 -16.45
N TRP A 460 12.07 20.45 -15.91
CA TRP A 460 12.22 21.48 -14.89
C TRP A 460 12.75 20.94 -13.55
N LEU A 461 12.36 19.72 -13.15
CA LEU A 461 12.93 19.06 -11.98
C LEU A 461 14.42 18.73 -12.20
N LEU A 462 14.81 18.32 -13.42
CA LEU A 462 16.19 18.09 -13.77
C LEU A 462 17.02 19.39 -13.70
N VAL A 463 16.46 20.50 -14.23
CA VAL A 463 17.10 21.83 -14.12
C VAL A 463 17.34 22.21 -12.67
N ALA A 464 16.36 21.99 -11.79
CA ALA A 464 16.50 22.24 -10.36
C ALA A 464 17.59 21.36 -9.72
N ALA A 465 17.65 20.08 -10.08
CA ALA A 465 18.68 19.16 -9.56
C ALA A 465 20.09 19.54 -10.01
N VAL A 466 20.26 19.88 -11.30
CA VAL A 466 21.53 20.35 -11.85
C VAL A 466 21.95 21.68 -11.21
N ALA A 467 21.02 22.61 -11.03
CA ALA A 467 21.31 23.89 -10.37
C ALA A 467 21.70 23.68 -8.88
N SER A 468 21.04 22.76 -8.18
CA SER A 468 21.38 22.39 -6.79
C SER A 468 22.79 21.79 -6.72
N PHE A 469 23.09 20.85 -7.64
CA PHE A 469 24.44 20.29 -7.76
C PHE A 469 25.49 21.37 -7.99
N THR A 470 25.28 22.25 -8.96
CA THR A 470 26.25 23.29 -9.33
C THR A 470 26.50 24.26 -8.17
N LEU A 471 25.42 24.75 -7.55
CA LEU A 471 25.54 25.67 -6.42
C LEU A 471 26.26 25.04 -5.22
N PHE A 472 25.96 23.77 -4.96
CA PHE A 472 26.56 23.06 -3.85
C PHE A 472 28.04 22.71 -4.11
N SER A 473 28.38 22.28 -5.34
CA SER A 473 29.78 21.99 -5.75
C SER A 473 30.67 23.22 -5.77
N LEU A 474 30.14 24.39 -6.17
CA LEU A 474 30.88 25.66 -6.13
C LEU A 474 31.14 26.14 -4.71
N GLY A 475 30.24 25.86 -3.75
CA GLY A 475 30.40 26.23 -2.36
C GLY A 475 31.24 25.25 -1.53
N TYR A 476 31.32 24.00 -1.92
CA TYR A 476 31.88 22.90 -1.12
C TYR A 476 32.69 21.92 -1.99
N ALA A 477 33.85 22.35 -2.46
CA ALA A 477 34.72 21.57 -3.37
C ALA A 477 35.15 20.20 -2.82
N SER A 478 35.15 20.01 -1.49
CA SER A 478 35.49 18.73 -0.85
C SER A 478 34.39 17.66 -0.95
N MET A 479 33.18 18.00 -1.43
CA MET A 479 31.99 17.14 -1.43
C MET A 479 31.40 16.87 -2.84
N GLU A 480 32.16 17.04 -3.92
CA GLU A 480 31.63 16.94 -5.28
C GLU A 480 30.86 15.63 -5.58
N TRP A 481 31.41 14.49 -5.23
CA TRP A 481 30.76 13.19 -5.47
C TRP A 481 29.52 12.98 -4.61
N SER A 482 29.50 13.47 -3.38
CA SER A 482 28.32 13.42 -2.51
C SER A 482 27.23 14.35 -3.02
N ALA A 483 27.58 15.55 -3.48
CA ALA A 483 26.65 16.50 -4.09
C ALA A 483 25.97 15.93 -5.34
N LEU A 484 26.73 15.22 -6.20
CA LEU A 484 26.16 14.56 -7.38
C LEU A 484 25.16 13.48 -6.99
N ARG A 485 25.51 12.60 -6.06
CA ARG A 485 24.64 11.53 -5.59
C ARG A 485 23.37 12.07 -4.94
N LEU A 486 23.49 13.05 -4.05
CA LEU A 486 22.37 13.73 -3.43
C LEU A 486 21.43 14.34 -4.47
N SER A 487 21.97 15.04 -5.46
CA SER A 487 21.18 15.67 -6.52
C SER A 487 20.45 14.65 -7.40
N VAL A 488 21.11 13.55 -7.76
CA VAL A 488 20.51 12.46 -8.56
C VAL A 488 19.42 11.74 -7.76
N MET A 489 19.67 11.39 -6.49
CA MET A 489 18.67 10.74 -5.64
C MET A 489 17.46 11.65 -5.39
N SER A 490 17.70 12.92 -5.06
CA SER A 490 16.64 13.91 -4.84
C SER A 490 15.78 14.08 -6.09
N TYR A 491 16.40 14.14 -7.28
CA TYR A 491 15.71 14.18 -8.57
C TYR A 491 14.82 12.96 -8.78
N VAL A 492 15.36 11.74 -8.58
CA VAL A 492 14.59 10.50 -8.75
C VAL A 492 13.40 10.44 -7.80
N PHE A 493 13.60 10.76 -6.52
CA PHE A 493 12.51 10.77 -5.54
C PHE A 493 11.49 11.87 -5.82
N ALA A 494 11.93 13.05 -6.25
CA ALA A 494 11.03 14.13 -6.65
C ALA A 494 10.21 13.74 -7.89
N CYS A 495 10.83 13.11 -8.89
CA CYS A 495 10.12 12.59 -10.07
C CYS A 495 9.04 11.57 -9.67
N ILE A 496 9.37 10.61 -8.80
CA ILE A 496 8.42 9.64 -8.31
C ILE A 496 7.28 10.34 -7.55
N GLY A 497 7.59 11.17 -6.57
CA GLY A 497 6.59 11.79 -5.71
C GLY A 497 5.71 12.82 -6.42
N VAL A 498 6.27 13.60 -7.35
CA VAL A 498 5.53 14.64 -8.08
C VAL A 498 4.78 14.06 -9.29
N CYS A 499 5.40 13.12 -10.05
CA CYS A 499 4.78 12.56 -11.24
C CYS A 499 3.80 11.43 -10.94
N LEU A 500 4.10 10.55 -9.97
CA LEU A 500 3.30 9.36 -9.71
C LEU A 500 1.83 9.66 -9.41
N PRO A 501 1.45 10.60 -8.53
CA PRO A 501 0.05 10.92 -8.29
C PRO A 501 -0.64 11.51 -9.53
N ARG A 502 0.09 12.27 -10.35
CA ARG A 502 -0.44 12.91 -11.56
C ARG A 502 -0.69 11.91 -12.68
N VAL A 503 0.22 10.97 -12.87
CA VAL A 503 0.06 9.86 -13.82
C VAL A 503 -1.04 8.90 -13.34
N THR A 504 -1.11 8.64 -12.03
CA THR A 504 -2.18 7.81 -11.48
C THR A 504 -3.55 8.45 -11.64
N LEU A 505 -3.69 9.76 -11.55
CA LEU A 505 -4.95 10.47 -11.82
C LEU A 505 -5.45 10.25 -13.25
N ASP A 506 -4.58 10.27 -14.24
CA ASP A 506 -4.95 10.01 -15.64
C ASP A 506 -5.30 8.53 -15.87
N LEU A 507 -4.51 7.62 -15.30
CA LEU A 507 -4.81 6.18 -15.28
C LEU A 507 -6.14 5.89 -14.56
N MET A 508 -6.42 6.55 -13.44
CA MET A 508 -7.66 6.42 -12.68
C MET A 508 -8.87 6.83 -13.50
N ARG A 509 -8.75 7.91 -14.26
CA ARG A 509 -9.80 8.34 -15.21
C ARG A 509 -10.08 7.23 -16.21
N ASP A 510 -9.06 6.65 -16.80
CA ASP A 510 -9.22 5.60 -17.81
C ASP A 510 -9.81 4.31 -17.22
N PHE A 511 -9.41 3.93 -16.00
CA PHE A 511 -10.00 2.80 -15.28
C PHE A 511 -11.46 3.03 -14.87
N GLY A 512 -11.81 4.21 -14.39
CA GLY A 512 -13.19 4.58 -14.06
C GLY A 512 -14.10 4.54 -15.29
N LEU A 513 -13.58 4.95 -16.43
CA LEU A 513 -14.28 4.86 -17.73
C LEU A 513 -14.46 3.40 -18.19
N ASP A 514 -13.46 2.54 -17.99
CA ASP A 514 -13.54 1.10 -18.30
C ASP A 514 -14.48 0.32 -17.37
N ALA A 515 -14.61 0.71 -16.12
CA ALA A 515 -15.55 0.09 -15.17
C ALA A 515 -17.01 0.42 -15.55
N ARG A 516 -17.31 1.66 -15.95
CA ARG A 516 -18.63 2.05 -16.51
C ARG A 516 -18.96 1.27 -17.77
N HIS A 517 -17.98 0.93 -18.61
CA HIS A 517 -18.19 0.10 -19.79
C HIS A 517 -18.60 -1.34 -19.49
N ARG A 518 -18.09 -1.93 -18.41
CA ARG A 518 -18.49 -3.28 -18.00
C ARG A 518 -19.92 -3.32 -17.47
N HIS A 519 -20.39 -2.24 -16.84
CA HIS A 519 -21.79 -2.06 -16.48
C HIS A 519 -22.68 -1.91 -17.72
N LEU A 520 -22.26 -1.13 -18.72
CA LEU A 520 -22.97 -0.97 -20.00
C LEU A 520 -23.09 -2.30 -20.79
N LYS A 521 -22.14 -3.22 -20.62
CA LYS A 521 -22.23 -4.58 -21.19
C LYS A 521 -23.25 -5.50 -20.50
N ARG A 522 -23.66 -5.19 -19.26
CA ARG A 522 -24.52 -6.07 -18.42
C ARG A 522 -25.97 -5.64 -18.33
N THR A 523 -26.33 -4.40 -18.65
CA THR A 523 -27.72 -3.95 -18.58
C THR A 523 -28.52 -4.44 -19.79
N LYS A 524 -29.36 -5.44 -19.55
CA LYS A 524 -30.48 -5.80 -20.42
C LYS A 524 -31.60 -4.78 -20.16
N GLY A 525 -31.60 -3.67 -20.89
CA GLY A 525 -32.66 -2.66 -20.83
C GLY A 525 -33.29 -2.50 -22.22
N GLU A 526 -34.58 -2.25 -22.29
CA GLU A 526 -35.30 -1.86 -23.50
C GLU A 526 -34.78 -0.49 -23.97
N GLY A 527 -34.07 -0.43 -25.10
CA GLY A 527 -33.47 0.79 -25.65
C GLY A 527 -32.84 0.54 -27.02
N HIS A 528 -31.88 1.39 -27.44
CA HIS A 528 -31.27 1.40 -28.77
C HIS A 528 -30.54 0.08 -29.17
N GLY A 529 -30.26 -0.81 -28.20
CA GLY A 529 -29.65 -2.12 -28.43
C GLY A 529 -28.15 -2.08 -28.77
N PRO A 530 -27.57 -3.21 -29.27
CA PRO A 530 -26.17 -3.28 -29.67
C PRO A 530 -25.90 -2.46 -30.91
N VAL A 531 -24.84 -1.61 -30.86
CA VAL A 531 -24.40 -0.74 -31.97
C VAL A 531 -22.89 -0.90 -32.22
N VAL A 532 -22.46 -0.60 -33.43
CA VAL A 532 -21.04 -0.44 -33.80
C VAL A 532 -20.77 0.97 -34.23
N ILE A 533 -19.54 1.45 -34.02
CA ILE A 533 -19.07 2.76 -34.48
C ILE A 533 -18.26 2.55 -35.75
N LEU A 534 -18.71 3.16 -36.85
CA LEU A 534 -17.98 3.18 -38.10
C LEU A 534 -17.02 4.38 -38.14
N GLY A 535 -15.74 4.09 -38.23
CA GLY A 535 -14.62 5.02 -38.19
C GLY A 535 -13.83 4.93 -36.90
N ALA A 536 -12.66 4.29 -36.98
CA ALA A 536 -11.72 4.12 -35.86
C ALA A 536 -10.71 5.28 -35.74
N GLY A 537 -11.02 6.44 -36.28
CA GLY A 537 -10.24 7.67 -36.23
C GLY A 537 -10.60 8.59 -35.05
N ASP A 538 -10.19 9.87 -35.16
CA ASP A 538 -10.37 10.87 -34.09
C ASP A 538 -11.85 11.12 -33.76
N LEU A 539 -12.73 11.16 -34.76
CA LEU A 539 -14.17 11.35 -34.56
C LEU A 539 -14.79 10.15 -33.83
N GLY A 540 -14.39 8.92 -34.17
CA GLY A 540 -14.87 7.74 -33.46
C GLY A 540 -14.41 7.70 -32.00
N THR A 541 -13.19 8.17 -31.72
CA THR A 541 -12.71 8.34 -30.35
C THR A 541 -13.44 9.43 -29.58
N LEU A 542 -13.71 10.56 -30.20
CA LEU A 542 -14.49 11.66 -29.61
C LEU A 542 -15.94 11.23 -29.32
N LEU A 543 -16.58 10.53 -30.24
CA LEU A 543 -17.91 9.95 -30.03
C LEU A 543 -17.91 8.96 -28.86
N LEU A 544 -16.92 8.09 -28.81
CA LEU A 544 -16.78 7.14 -27.69
C LEU A 544 -16.65 7.89 -26.35
N ASP A 545 -15.87 8.95 -26.30
CA ASP A 545 -15.72 9.79 -25.11
C ASP A 545 -17.00 10.55 -24.76
N HIS A 546 -17.74 11.00 -25.75
CA HIS A 546 -19.04 11.63 -25.57
C HIS A 546 -20.06 10.63 -25.01
N LEU A 547 -20.23 9.46 -25.61
CA LEU A 547 -21.10 8.40 -25.12
C LEU A 547 -20.75 7.95 -23.69
N LYS A 548 -19.46 8.05 -23.33
CA LYS A 548 -18.98 7.80 -21.97
C LYS A 548 -19.35 8.89 -20.98
N SER A 549 -19.34 10.14 -21.40
CA SER A 549 -19.56 11.30 -20.53
C SER A 549 -21.04 11.64 -20.33
N SER A 550 -21.89 11.38 -21.33
CA SER A 550 -23.32 11.72 -21.32
C SER A 550 -24.16 10.80 -20.43
N GLY A 551 -23.67 9.62 -20.08
CA GLY A 551 -24.35 8.68 -19.18
C GLY A 551 -25.57 7.98 -19.79
N HIS A 552 -26.28 7.23 -18.95
CA HIS A 552 -27.43 6.37 -19.35
C HIS A 552 -28.68 7.16 -19.76
N ASN A 553 -28.77 8.42 -19.36
CA ASN A 553 -29.98 9.22 -19.57
C ASN A 553 -30.14 9.69 -21.02
N ASP A 554 -29.01 9.94 -21.73
CA ASP A 554 -29.07 10.49 -23.10
C ASP A 554 -29.22 9.38 -24.18
N TYR A 555 -28.71 8.16 -23.88
CA TYR A 555 -28.72 7.02 -24.82
C TYR A 555 -29.11 5.73 -24.09
N PRO A 556 -30.37 5.57 -23.66
CA PRO A 556 -30.80 4.44 -22.86
C PRO A 556 -30.67 3.11 -23.65
N GLY A 557 -30.04 2.11 -23.04
CA GLY A 557 -29.87 0.77 -23.61
C GLY A 557 -28.89 0.62 -24.77
N MET A 558 -28.16 1.67 -25.16
CA MET A 558 -27.16 1.60 -26.23
C MET A 558 -25.90 0.84 -25.76
N ARG A 559 -25.54 -0.20 -26.46
CA ARG A 559 -24.38 -1.06 -26.18
C ARG A 559 -23.40 -1.04 -27.36
N VAL A 560 -22.25 -0.42 -27.20
CA VAL A 560 -21.20 -0.42 -28.24
C VAL A 560 -20.50 -1.78 -28.25
N LEU A 561 -20.52 -2.49 -29.37
CA LEU A 561 -19.83 -3.78 -29.59
C LEU A 561 -18.36 -3.56 -29.92
N GLY A 562 -18.05 -2.59 -30.77
CA GLY A 562 -16.70 -2.29 -31.24
C GLY A 562 -16.70 -1.21 -32.33
N PHE A 563 -15.56 -1.08 -32.97
CA PHE A 563 -15.38 -0.24 -34.15
C PHE A 563 -15.37 -1.09 -35.42
N ILE A 564 -15.83 -0.51 -36.50
CA ILE A 564 -15.59 -1.00 -37.87
C ILE A 564 -14.88 0.09 -38.66
N ASP A 565 -13.93 -0.30 -39.50
CA ASP A 565 -13.12 0.62 -40.31
C ASP A 565 -12.66 -0.07 -41.60
N GLU A 566 -12.70 0.64 -42.72
CA GLU A 566 -12.28 0.08 -44.00
C GLU A 566 -10.77 -0.14 -44.12
N THR A 567 -9.99 0.48 -43.25
CA THR A 567 -8.54 0.36 -43.23
C THR A 567 -8.10 -1.01 -42.74
N LYS A 568 -7.78 -1.92 -43.66
CA LYS A 568 -7.38 -3.32 -43.36
C LYS A 568 -6.26 -3.45 -42.31
N SER A 569 -5.32 -2.51 -42.26
CA SER A 569 -4.21 -2.51 -41.29
C SER A 569 -4.65 -2.30 -39.84
N LEU A 570 -5.88 -1.84 -39.61
CA LEU A 570 -6.47 -1.60 -38.30
C LEU A 570 -7.28 -2.81 -37.81
N HIS A 571 -7.67 -3.72 -38.68
CA HIS A 571 -8.51 -4.86 -38.33
C HIS A 571 -7.88 -5.74 -37.25
N GLY A 572 -8.67 -6.16 -36.27
CA GLY A 572 -8.21 -6.96 -35.14
C GLY A 572 -7.46 -6.19 -34.05
N ARG A 573 -7.02 -4.95 -34.30
CA ARG A 573 -6.41 -4.09 -33.29
C ARG A 573 -7.44 -3.58 -32.28
N ARG A 574 -6.96 -3.04 -31.18
CA ARG A 574 -7.81 -2.42 -30.16
C ARG A 574 -7.62 -0.92 -30.15
N LEU A 575 -8.71 -0.20 -30.23
CA LEU A 575 -8.76 1.22 -29.98
C LEU A 575 -9.37 1.44 -28.59
N ARG A 576 -8.55 1.83 -27.63
CA ARG A 576 -8.89 1.79 -26.18
C ARG A 576 -9.41 0.38 -25.77
N ALA A 577 -10.60 0.29 -25.15
CA ALA A 577 -11.18 -0.98 -24.69
C ALA A 577 -11.93 -1.77 -25.78
N PHE A 578 -12.10 -1.23 -26.98
CA PHE A 578 -12.90 -1.80 -28.06
C PHE A 578 -12.02 -2.36 -29.17
N ARG A 579 -12.46 -3.49 -29.74
CA ARG A 579 -11.79 -4.12 -30.87
C ARG A 579 -12.30 -3.49 -32.17
N ILE A 580 -11.41 -3.32 -33.15
CA ILE A 580 -11.78 -3.01 -34.53
C ILE A 580 -12.12 -4.35 -35.20
N LEU A 581 -13.40 -4.55 -35.45
CA LEU A 581 -13.97 -5.86 -35.80
C LEU A 581 -13.69 -6.24 -37.27
N GLY A 582 -13.57 -5.22 -38.12
CA GLY A 582 -13.33 -5.37 -39.56
C GLY A 582 -13.86 -4.18 -40.34
N GLY A 583 -14.09 -4.32 -41.64
CA GLY A 583 -14.79 -3.37 -42.50
C GLY A 583 -16.31 -3.54 -42.45
N VAL A 584 -17.04 -2.82 -43.30
CA VAL A 584 -18.52 -2.88 -43.41
C VAL A 584 -19.00 -4.31 -43.76
N SER A 585 -18.19 -5.10 -44.43
CA SER A 585 -18.48 -6.51 -44.77
C SER A 585 -18.73 -7.43 -43.56
N VAL A 586 -18.37 -7.03 -42.34
CA VAL A 586 -18.59 -7.81 -41.10
C VAL A 586 -19.99 -7.58 -40.51
N LEU A 587 -20.71 -6.56 -40.93
CA LEU A 587 -22.05 -6.24 -40.41
C LEU A 587 -23.04 -7.40 -40.41
N PRO A 588 -23.17 -8.21 -41.50
CA PRO A 588 -24.07 -9.35 -41.51
C PRO A 588 -23.78 -10.39 -40.42
N GLN A 589 -22.50 -10.64 -40.17
CA GLN A 589 -22.05 -11.55 -39.10
C GLN A 589 -22.41 -11.02 -37.74
N LEU A 590 -22.19 -9.72 -37.47
CA LEU A 590 -22.51 -9.06 -36.18
C LEU A 590 -24.04 -9.03 -35.93
N VAL A 591 -24.84 -8.94 -36.97
CA VAL A 591 -26.30 -9.08 -36.85
C VAL A 591 -26.67 -10.48 -36.39
N ALA A 592 -26.07 -11.50 -37.02
CA ALA A 592 -26.40 -12.92 -36.74
C ALA A 592 -25.88 -13.38 -35.36
N GLU A 593 -24.66 -12.99 -34.98
CA GLU A 593 -23.99 -13.48 -33.76
C GLU A 593 -24.25 -12.59 -32.52
N ASP A 594 -24.22 -11.28 -32.69
CA ASP A 594 -24.28 -10.31 -31.58
C ASP A 594 -25.59 -9.52 -31.49
N GLY A 595 -26.51 -9.75 -32.43
CA GLY A 595 -27.82 -9.12 -32.50
C GLY A 595 -27.71 -7.61 -32.75
N LEU A 596 -26.78 -7.17 -33.61
CA LEU A 596 -26.54 -5.78 -33.96
C LEU A 596 -27.84 -5.09 -34.41
N LYS A 597 -28.13 -3.89 -33.83
CA LYS A 597 -29.33 -3.10 -34.14
C LYS A 597 -29.04 -1.74 -34.77
N GLY A 598 -27.79 -1.30 -34.78
CA GLY A 598 -27.49 -0.02 -35.38
C GLY A 598 -26.01 0.23 -35.63
N VAL A 599 -25.75 1.18 -36.52
CA VAL A 599 -24.41 1.66 -36.90
C VAL A 599 -24.36 3.16 -36.66
N ILE A 600 -23.32 3.65 -35.98
CA ILE A 600 -23.08 5.06 -35.77
C ILE A 600 -21.93 5.49 -36.68
N LEU A 601 -22.22 6.36 -37.62
CA LEU A 601 -21.25 6.96 -38.54
C LEU A 601 -20.45 8.04 -37.83
N ALA A 602 -19.15 7.82 -37.65
CA ALA A 602 -18.21 8.77 -37.04
C ALA A 602 -17.03 9.08 -37.99
N ILE A 603 -17.35 9.39 -39.24
CA ILE A 603 -16.43 9.75 -40.32
C ILE A 603 -16.78 11.14 -40.83
N ARG A 604 -15.78 12.04 -40.97
CA ARG A 604 -16.02 13.45 -41.42
C ARG A 604 -16.62 13.52 -42.81
N GLN A 605 -16.08 12.77 -43.75
CA GLN A 605 -16.49 12.76 -45.15
C GLN A 605 -16.50 11.30 -45.65
N PRO A 606 -17.58 10.56 -45.40
CA PRO A 606 -17.69 9.20 -45.92
C PRO A 606 -17.85 9.26 -47.46
N GLY A 607 -17.14 8.39 -48.17
CA GLY A 607 -17.29 8.25 -49.63
C GLY A 607 -18.70 7.79 -50.01
N LYS A 608 -19.17 8.18 -51.18
CA LYS A 608 -20.52 7.82 -51.69
C LYS A 608 -20.72 6.31 -51.69
N GLU A 609 -19.75 5.53 -52.18
CA GLU A 609 -19.79 4.07 -52.22
C GLU A 609 -20.02 3.44 -50.86
N LEU A 610 -19.34 3.95 -49.82
CA LEU A 610 -19.47 3.48 -48.45
C LEU A 610 -20.87 3.77 -47.89
N LEU A 611 -21.42 4.96 -48.18
CA LEU A 611 -22.77 5.33 -47.75
C LEU A 611 -23.83 4.44 -48.43
N ASP A 612 -23.71 4.22 -49.72
CA ASP A 612 -24.63 3.35 -50.51
C ASP A 612 -24.60 1.90 -50.05
N GLU A 613 -23.44 1.42 -49.62
CA GLU A 613 -23.27 0.07 -49.06
C GLU A 613 -23.90 -0.04 -47.68
N ILE A 614 -23.70 0.96 -46.79
CA ILE A 614 -24.28 0.98 -45.46
C ILE A 614 -25.79 1.08 -45.52
N ASP A 615 -26.35 1.94 -46.43
CA ASP A 615 -27.78 2.10 -46.60
C ASP A 615 -28.42 0.79 -47.15
N ARG A 616 -27.73 0.10 -48.05
CA ARG A 616 -28.15 -1.22 -48.55
C ARG A 616 -28.18 -2.26 -47.45
N LEU A 617 -27.13 -2.35 -46.66
CA LEU A 617 -27.04 -3.31 -45.53
C LEU A 617 -28.01 -2.90 -44.41
N GLY A 618 -28.17 -1.61 -44.14
CA GLY A 618 -29.13 -1.09 -43.17
C GLY A 618 -30.55 -1.50 -43.52
N SER A 619 -30.97 -1.31 -44.76
CA SER A 619 -32.29 -1.73 -45.25
C SER A 619 -32.48 -3.24 -45.27
N ARG A 620 -31.44 -3.99 -45.61
CA ARG A 620 -31.50 -5.47 -45.68
C ARG A 620 -31.61 -6.14 -44.32
N TYR A 621 -30.99 -5.58 -43.28
CA TYR A 621 -30.89 -6.17 -41.93
C TYR A 621 -31.65 -5.37 -40.87
N ASP A 622 -32.47 -4.40 -41.26
CA ASP A 622 -33.24 -3.50 -40.36
C ASP A 622 -32.35 -2.83 -39.31
N LEU A 623 -31.18 -2.28 -39.76
CA LEU A 623 -30.24 -1.60 -38.90
C LEU A 623 -30.55 -0.08 -38.88
N LYS A 624 -30.58 0.48 -37.68
CA LYS A 624 -30.71 1.94 -37.52
C LYS A 624 -29.36 2.60 -37.78
N ILE A 625 -29.29 3.53 -38.71
CA ILE A 625 -28.10 4.27 -39.04
C ILE A 625 -28.17 5.63 -38.35
N TYR A 626 -27.22 5.89 -37.47
CA TYR A 626 -27.07 7.16 -36.76
C TYR A 626 -25.88 7.91 -37.34
N ARG A 627 -26.05 9.18 -37.62
CA ARG A 627 -24.94 10.06 -38.04
C ARG A 627 -24.55 10.95 -36.88
N TRP A 628 -23.28 10.94 -36.52
CA TRP A 628 -22.74 11.80 -35.48
C TRP A 628 -21.84 12.85 -36.10
N GLU A 629 -22.23 14.11 -35.91
CA GLU A 629 -21.56 15.27 -36.50
C GLU A 629 -21.17 16.26 -35.38
N VAL A 630 -19.99 16.84 -35.50
CA VAL A 630 -19.55 17.94 -34.65
C VAL A 630 -19.69 19.24 -35.47
N SER A 631 -20.67 20.07 -35.14
CA SER A 631 -20.85 21.39 -35.71
C SER A 631 -20.51 22.48 -34.71
N MET A 632 -19.91 23.58 -35.16
CA MET A 632 -19.83 24.82 -34.38
C MET A 632 -21.11 25.59 -34.63
N ALA A 633 -21.87 25.87 -33.55
CA ALA A 633 -22.94 26.88 -33.63
C ALA A 633 -22.28 28.26 -33.61
N GLU A 634 -22.64 29.12 -34.56
CA GLU A 634 -22.26 30.53 -34.59
C GLU A 634 -22.95 31.33 -33.49
#